data_d05d5ad60881e16a7edb94d18180a34b
#
_entry.id   d05d5ad60881e16a7edb94d18180a34b
#
_cell.length_a   1.000
_cell.length_b   1.000
_cell.length_c   1.000
_cell.angle_alpha   90.00
_cell.angle_beta   90.00
_cell.angle_gamma   90.00
#
_symmetry.space_group_name_H-M   'P 1'
#
loop_
_entity.id
_entity.type
_entity.pdbx_description
1 polymer ?
#
loop_
_entity_poly.entity_id
_entity_poly.type
_entity_poly.pdbx_seq_one_letter_code
_entity_poly.pdbx_strand_id
1 'polypeptide(L)' 'GSEGVMMTEIAGGDYAVARARVENFDFATPWYQFFDCLMQDTTFEIATKPCFEVYMNNGIEDGYWDIEMYIPVQSK' A
#
# COMPACT_ATOMS: atom_id res chain seq x y z
N GLY A 1 4.33 -11.74 -8.64
CA GLY A 1 3.98 -10.76 -8.05
C GLY A 1 4.39 -9.48 -8.67
N SER A 2 3.75 -9.09 -9.56
CA SER A 2 4.15 -7.90 -10.20
C SER A 2 3.42 -6.71 -9.66
N GLU A 3 3.22 -6.72 -8.39
CA GLU A 3 2.59 -5.60 -7.75
C GLU A 3 3.54 -4.44 -7.81
N GLY A 4 3.33 -3.58 -8.74
CA GLY A 4 4.09 -2.39 -8.83
C GLY A 4 3.63 -1.38 -7.80
N VAL A 5 4.54 -0.54 -7.37
CA VAL A 5 4.21 0.62 -6.56
C VAL A 5 3.92 1.77 -7.52
N MET A 6 2.76 2.39 -7.37
CA MET A 6 2.38 3.54 -8.18
C MET A 6 2.28 4.77 -7.29
N MET A 7 2.56 5.93 -7.87
CA MET A 7 2.38 7.19 -7.19
C MET A 7 1.09 7.83 -7.67
N THR A 8 0.32 8.38 -6.74
CA THR A 8 -0.91 9.07 -7.08
C THR A 8 -1.10 10.25 -6.14
N GLU A 9 -1.93 11.19 -6.55
CA GLU A 9 -2.25 12.35 -5.72
C GLU A 9 -3.71 12.27 -5.30
N ILE A 10 -3.96 12.41 -4.00
CA ILE A 10 -5.29 12.34 -3.43
C ILE A 10 -5.45 13.51 -2.47
N ALA A 11 -6.49 14.32 -2.68
CA ALA A 11 -6.93 15.35 -1.73
C ALA A 11 -5.75 16.18 -1.15
N GLY A 12 -4.87 16.64 -2.02
CA GLY A 12 -3.80 17.55 -1.62
C GLY A 12 -2.55 16.89 -1.09
N GLY A 13 -2.37 15.60 -1.35
CA GLY A 13 -1.14 14.91 -0.97
C GLY A 13 -0.78 13.83 -1.96
N ASP A 14 0.48 13.45 -1.98
CA ASP A 14 0.96 12.36 -2.79
C ASP A 14 0.93 11.07 -2.00
N TYR A 15 0.54 9.99 -2.65
CA TYR A 15 0.47 8.67 -2.02
C TYR A 15 1.18 7.65 -2.88
N ALA A 16 1.90 6.74 -2.23
CA ALA A 16 2.37 5.53 -2.87
C ALA A 16 1.29 4.47 -2.68
N VAL A 17 0.95 3.78 -3.76
CA VAL A 17 -0.12 2.78 -3.77
C VAL A 17 0.46 1.45 -4.21
N ALA A 18 0.18 0.40 -3.46
CA ALA A 18 0.56 -0.95 -3.84
C ALA A 18 -0.64 -1.88 -3.68
N ARG A 19 -0.74 -2.86 -4.56
CA ARG A 19 -1.76 -3.89 -4.49
C ARG A 19 -1.16 -5.16 -3.94
N ALA A 20 -1.93 -5.86 -3.13
CA ALA A 20 -1.51 -7.15 -2.59
C ALA A 20 -2.72 -8.06 -2.45
N ARG A 21 -2.46 -9.37 -2.50
CA ARG A 21 -3.47 -10.38 -2.18
C ARG A 21 -3.14 -10.93 -0.80
N VAL A 22 -4.11 -10.89 0.09
CA VAL A 22 -3.95 -11.36 1.46
C VAL A 22 -4.65 -12.70 1.58
N GLU A 23 -3.89 -13.71 2.00
CA GLU A 23 -4.41 -15.05 2.27
C GLU A 23 -4.15 -15.37 3.74
N ASN A 24 -5.03 -16.17 4.33
CA ASN A 24 -4.90 -16.57 5.74
C ASN A 24 -4.88 -15.36 6.68
N PHE A 25 -5.52 -14.26 6.28
CA PHE A 25 -5.59 -13.03 7.07
C PHE A 25 -4.23 -12.42 7.42
N ASP A 26 -3.20 -12.73 6.64
CA ASP A 26 -1.87 -12.16 6.86
C ASP A 26 -1.75 -10.80 6.19
N PHE A 27 -2.32 -9.78 6.82
CA PHE A 27 -2.25 -8.42 6.34
C PHE A 27 -0.89 -7.78 6.63
N ALA A 28 -0.15 -8.31 7.58
CA ALA A 28 1.09 -7.69 8.02
C ALA A 28 2.21 -7.81 6.98
N THR A 29 2.36 -8.99 6.37
CA THR A 29 3.46 -9.23 5.43
C THR A 29 3.47 -8.25 4.26
N PRO A 30 2.37 -8.03 3.53
CA PRO A 30 2.40 -7.07 2.43
C PRO A 30 2.67 -5.64 2.90
N TRP A 31 2.18 -5.24 4.07
CA TRP A 31 2.47 -3.92 4.61
C TRP A 31 3.95 -3.74 4.91
N TYR A 32 4.59 -4.74 5.53
CA TYR A 32 6.03 -4.67 5.81
C TYR A 32 6.84 -4.59 4.53
N GLN A 33 6.48 -5.37 3.53
CA GLN A 33 7.17 -5.36 2.25
C GLN A 33 7.05 -4.00 1.57
N PHE A 34 5.86 -3.40 1.64
CA PHE A 34 5.61 -2.09 1.05
C PHE A 34 6.42 -1.01 1.76
N PHE A 35 6.39 -0.98 3.09
CA PHE A 35 7.19 -0.02 3.85
C PHE A 35 8.68 -0.17 3.56
N ASP A 36 9.17 -1.40 3.50
CA ASP A 36 10.58 -1.65 3.21
C ASP A 36 10.96 -1.11 1.83
N CYS A 37 10.11 -1.32 0.84
CA CYS A 37 10.31 -0.80 -0.49
C CYS A 37 10.40 0.72 -0.50
N LEU A 38 9.50 1.38 0.22
CA LEU A 38 9.48 2.84 0.27
C LEU A 38 10.67 3.41 1.04
N MET A 39 11.13 2.73 2.07
CA MET A 39 12.28 3.18 2.83
C MET A 39 13.56 3.17 2.01
N GLN A 40 13.60 2.38 0.96
CA GLN A 40 14.75 2.32 0.06
C GLN A 40 14.65 3.33 -1.08
N ASP A 41 13.54 4.03 -1.20
CA ASP A 41 13.34 5.02 -2.26
C ASP A 41 14.19 6.25 -1.98
N THR A 42 14.83 6.77 -3.03
CA THR A 42 15.72 7.92 -2.90
C THR A 42 15.04 9.24 -3.25
N THR A 43 13.84 9.19 -3.81
CA THR A 43 13.12 10.38 -4.27
C THR A 43 12.08 10.84 -3.25
N PHE A 44 11.40 9.90 -2.61
CA PHE A 44 10.31 10.19 -1.70
C PHE A 44 10.60 9.62 -0.32
N GLU A 45 9.98 10.20 0.67
CA GLU A 45 9.99 9.68 2.04
C GLU A 45 8.55 9.60 2.53
N ILE A 46 8.32 8.79 3.57
CA ILE A 46 7.00 8.61 4.13
C ILE A 46 6.60 9.87 4.87
N ALA A 47 5.43 10.42 4.55
CA ALA A 47 4.91 11.61 5.21
C ALA A 47 4.21 11.24 6.52
N THR A 48 4.02 12.23 7.39
CA THR A 48 3.40 12.01 8.70
C THR A 48 1.89 12.15 8.64
N LYS A 49 1.26 11.36 7.79
CA LYS A 49 -0.19 11.31 7.64
C LYS A 49 -0.63 9.86 7.77
N PRO A 50 -1.91 9.60 8.06
CA PRO A 50 -2.36 8.21 8.20
C PRO A 50 -2.26 7.42 6.91
N CYS A 51 -1.84 6.17 7.03
CA CYS A 51 -1.92 5.19 5.95
C CYS A 51 -3.30 4.56 5.97
N PHE A 52 -3.75 4.04 4.82
CA PHE A 52 -5.02 3.33 4.78
C PHE A 52 -4.99 2.27 3.69
N GLU A 53 -5.96 1.38 3.75
CA GLU A 53 -6.10 0.32 2.76
C GLU A 53 -7.54 0.28 2.26
N VAL A 54 -7.69 -0.16 1.01
CA VAL A 54 -8.99 -0.30 0.37
C VAL A 54 -9.16 -1.76 -0.01
N TYR A 55 -10.29 -2.34 0.38
CA TYR A 55 -10.61 -3.71 0.02
C TYR A 55 -11.32 -3.72 -1.32
N MET A 56 -10.79 -4.50 -2.26
CA MET A 56 -11.28 -4.52 -3.63
C MET A 56 -12.30 -5.63 -3.87
N ASN A 57 -12.44 -6.57 -2.93
CA ASN A 57 -13.35 -7.69 -3.06
C ASN A 57 -13.94 -8.05 -1.71
N ASN A 58 -14.82 -9.06 -1.71
CA ASN A 58 -15.34 -9.62 -0.47
C ASN A 58 -14.55 -10.87 -0.13
N GLY A 59 -13.55 -10.74 0.74
CA GLY A 59 -12.67 -11.83 1.10
C GLY A 59 -13.35 -12.97 1.87
N ILE A 60 -14.48 -12.68 2.51
CA ILE A 60 -15.24 -13.73 3.19
C ILE A 60 -15.77 -14.73 2.17
N GLU A 61 -16.28 -14.24 1.05
CA GLU A 61 -16.80 -15.10 0.00
C GLU A 61 -15.71 -15.71 -0.86
N ASP A 62 -14.67 -14.95 -1.15
CA ASP A 62 -13.64 -15.35 -2.12
C ASP A 62 -12.53 -16.18 -1.50
N GLY A 63 -12.36 -16.12 -0.19
CA GLY A 63 -11.29 -16.85 0.50
C GLY A 63 -9.95 -16.13 0.50
N TYR A 64 -9.90 -14.92 -0.01
CA TYR A 64 -8.71 -14.07 0.01
C TYR A 64 -9.17 -12.62 -0.11
N TRP A 65 -8.29 -11.69 0.26
CA TRP A 65 -8.59 -10.27 0.13
C TRP A 65 -7.63 -9.65 -0.89
N ASP A 66 -8.19 -8.92 -1.86
CA ASP A 66 -7.40 -8.06 -2.71
C ASP A 66 -7.46 -6.66 -2.13
N ILE A 67 -6.33 -6.09 -1.82
CA ILE A 67 -6.27 -4.77 -1.19
C ILE A 67 -5.38 -3.83 -1.96
N GLU A 68 -5.68 -2.54 -1.84
CA GLU A 68 -4.77 -1.46 -2.23
C GLU A 68 -4.31 -0.77 -0.96
N MET A 69 -3.01 -0.67 -0.78
CA MET A 69 -2.42 -0.02 0.39
C MET A 69 -1.95 1.37 -0.02
N TYR A 70 -2.29 2.37 0.77
CA TYR A 70 -1.96 3.77 0.51
C TYR A 70 -1.06 4.29 1.61
N ILE A 71 0.14 4.71 1.26
CA ILE A 71 1.08 5.32 2.21
C ILE A 71 1.39 6.73 1.73
N PRO A 72 1.11 7.75 2.55
CA PRO A 72 1.40 9.12 2.16
C PRO A 72 2.90 9.34 2.06
N VAL A 73 3.32 10.04 1.02
CA VAL A 73 4.74 10.30 0.77
C VAL A 73 4.93 11.77 0.42
N GLN A 74 6.18 12.21 0.55
CA GLN A 74 6.56 13.57 0.19
C GLN A 74 7.95 13.54 -0.42
N SER A 75 8.29 14.57 -1.15
CA SER A 75 9.63 14.67 -1.73
C SER A 75 10.67 14.83 -0.64
N LYS A 76 11.79 14.16 -0.81
CA LYS A 76 12.92 14.32 0.09
C LYS A 76 13.60 15.67 -0.09
#